data_048c36983a30fba5be0f07c8868dbcbf
#
_entry.id   048c36983a30fba5be0f07c8868dbcbf
#
_cell.length_a   1.000
_cell.length_b   1.000
_cell.length_c   1.000
_cell.angle_alpha   90.00
_cell.angle_beta   90.00
_cell.angle_gamma   90.00
#
_symmetry.space_group_name_H-M   'P 1'
#
loop_
_entity.id
_entity.type
_entity.pdbx_description
1 polymer ?
#
loop_
_entity_poly.entity_id
_entity_poly.type
_entity_poly.pdbx_seq_one_letter_code
_entity_poly.pdbx_strand_id
1 'polypeptide(L)'
;IRQLYGLVEDLNTLPLRARLAKQLVHLVRSYGIPSLSDGSEMRIGLQLAQEELAQLLGASRQRVNQELKAMEREDAIRIEPGGLVIRDRAALMRIIEADN
;
A
#
# COMPACT_ATOMS: atom_id res chain seq x y z
N ILE A 1 7.21 -23.74 18.48
CA ILE A 1 7.58 -23.87 17.07
C ILE A 1 6.63 -23.08 16.21
N ARG A 2 5.33 -23.29 16.43
CA ARG A 2 4.32 -22.58 15.67
C ARG A 2 4.42 -21.08 15.87
N GLN A 3 4.68 -20.65 17.09
CA GLN A 3 4.87 -19.23 17.38
C GLN A 3 6.10 -18.68 16.69
N LEU A 4 7.15 -19.50 16.60
CA LEU A 4 8.35 -19.07 15.92
C LEU A 4 8.11 -18.86 14.43
N TYR A 5 7.36 -19.75 13.80
CA TYR A 5 7.01 -19.57 12.39
C TYR A 5 6.11 -18.36 12.19
N GLY A 6 5.15 -18.18 13.08
CA GLY A 6 4.29 -17.01 13.02
C GLY A 6 5.08 -15.72 13.15
N LEU A 7 6.08 -15.71 14.04
CA LEU A 7 6.91 -14.55 14.22
C LEU A 7 7.71 -14.22 12.96
N VAL A 8 8.26 -15.23 12.30
CA VAL A 8 9.01 -15.03 11.06
C VAL A 8 8.10 -14.48 9.97
N GLU A 9 6.90 -15.02 9.84
CA GLU A 9 5.94 -14.51 8.87
C GLU A 9 5.56 -13.07 9.16
N ASP A 10 5.32 -12.74 10.44
CA ASP A 10 4.98 -11.39 10.82
C ASP A 10 6.09 -10.40 10.50
N LEU A 11 7.35 -10.82 10.70
CA LEU A 11 8.49 -9.96 10.40
C LEU A 11 8.68 -9.75 8.90
N ASN A 12 8.27 -10.71 8.07
CA ASN A 12 8.49 -10.63 6.63
C ASN A 12 7.27 -10.17 5.85
N THR A 13 6.07 -10.58 6.26
CA THR A 13 4.85 -10.35 5.46
C THR A 13 4.02 -9.21 6.03
N LEU A 14 3.59 -9.36 7.28
CA LEU A 14 2.70 -8.36 7.88
C LEU A 14 3.38 -7.00 8.05
N PRO A 15 4.62 -6.93 8.55
CA PRO A 15 5.29 -5.64 8.64
C PRO A 15 5.45 -4.95 7.30
N LEU A 16 5.75 -5.71 6.24
CA LEU A 16 5.86 -5.13 4.90
C LEU A 16 4.52 -4.53 4.47
N ARG A 17 3.44 -5.28 4.66
CA ARG A 17 2.12 -4.83 4.26
C ARG A 17 1.71 -3.57 5.01
N ALA A 18 1.87 -3.55 6.33
CA ALA A 18 1.55 -2.40 7.14
C ALA A 18 2.43 -1.20 6.81
N ARG A 19 3.72 -1.44 6.62
CA ARG A 19 4.66 -0.39 6.24
C ARG A 19 4.32 0.20 4.88
N LEU A 20 3.91 -0.67 3.95
CA LEU A 20 3.51 -0.23 2.62
C LEU A 20 2.25 0.64 2.69
N ALA A 21 1.27 0.22 3.49
CA ALA A 21 0.07 1.02 3.68
C ALA A 21 0.36 2.38 4.28
N LYS A 22 1.24 2.43 5.29
CA LYS A 22 1.67 3.69 5.88
C LYS A 22 2.34 4.61 4.85
N GLN A 23 3.21 4.05 4.04
CA GLN A 23 3.92 4.83 3.04
C GLN A 23 2.98 5.31 1.93
N LEU A 24 1.97 4.51 1.58
CA LEU A 24 0.96 4.95 0.62
C LEU A 24 0.21 6.17 1.13
N VAL A 25 -0.21 6.16 2.38
CA VAL A 25 -0.89 7.30 2.98
C VAL A 25 0.03 8.52 2.95
N HIS A 26 1.29 8.31 3.27
CA HIS A 26 2.28 9.38 3.28
C HIS A 26 2.52 9.95 1.88
N LEU A 27 2.67 9.09 0.89
CA LEU A 27 2.88 9.51 -0.50
C LEU A 27 1.68 10.29 -1.02
N VAL A 28 0.47 9.86 -0.69
CA VAL A 28 -0.73 10.56 -1.11
C VAL A 28 -0.80 11.96 -0.50
N ARG A 29 -0.38 12.12 0.74
CA ARG A 29 -0.32 13.43 1.36
C ARG A 29 0.68 14.35 0.68
N SER A 30 1.80 13.79 0.22
CA SER A 30 2.88 14.57 -0.37
C SER A 30 2.66 14.84 -1.85
N TYR A 31 2.17 13.86 -2.61
CA TYR A 31 2.10 13.91 -4.06
C TYR A 31 0.72 13.63 -4.63
N GLY A 32 -0.24 13.29 -3.79
CA GLY A 32 -1.56 12.92 -4.25
C GLY A 32 -2.34 14.12 -4.78
N ILE A 33 -3.15 13.86 -5.79
CA ILE A 33 -4.10 14.84 -6.31
C ILE A 33 -5.49 14.23 -6.26
N PRO A 34 -6.54 15.05 -6.16
CA PRO A 34 -7.90 14.52 -6.23
C PRO A 34 -8.14 13.81 -7.55
N SER A 35 -8.86 12.69 -7.49
CA SER A 35 -9.23 11.96 -8.69
C SER A 35 -10.21 12.79 -9.52
N LEU A 36 -10.06 12.72 -10.83
CA LEU A 36 -10.97 13.43 -11.75
C LEU A 36 -12.37 12.87 -11.71
N SER A 37 -12.49 11.56 -11.43
CA SER A 37 -13.78 10.89 -11.41
C SER A 37 -14.51 11.05 -10.08
N ASP A 38 -13.76 11.22 -8.98
CA ASP A 38 -14.35 11.36 -7.65
C ASP A 38 -13.38 12.16 -6.78
N GLY A 39 -13.78 13.38 -6.42
CA GLY A 39 -12.93 14.28 -5.65
C GLY A 39 -12.59 13.78 -4.25
N SER A 40 -13.35 12.80 -3.72
CA SER A 40 -13.04 12.21 -2.42
C SER A 40 -11.92 11.19 -2.49
N GLU A 41 -11.57 10.72 -3.68
CA GLU A 41 -10.48 9.79 -3.90
C GLU A 41 -9.21 10.55 -4.26
N MET A 42 -8.08 10.03 -3.81
CA MET A 42 -6.77 10.63 -4.11
C MET A 42 -5.99 9.73 -5.05
N ARG A 43 -5.29 10.34 -5.99
CA ARG A 43 -4.54 9.64 -7.03
C ARG A 43 -3.08 10.05 -7.01
N ILE A 44 -2.20 9.07 -7.21
CA ILE A 44 -0.77 9.30 -7.41
C ILE A 44 -0.31 8.52 -8.63
N GLY A 45 0.83 8.93 -9.21
CA GLY A 45 1.40 8.18 -10.33
C GLY A 45 1.81 6.79 -9.90
N LEU A 46 1.44 5.78 -10.71
CA LEU A 46 1.74 4.39 -10.37
C LEU A 46 3.24 4.13 -10.35
N GLN A 47 3.96 4.63 -11.33
CA GLN A 47 5.40 4.43 -11.40
C GLN A 47 6.11 5.06 -10.21
N LEU A 48 5.69 6.27 -9.83
CA LEU A 48 6.24 6.95 -8.66
C LEU A 48 6.00 6.12 -7.41
N ALA A 49 4.77 5.63 -7.24
CA ALA A 49 4.42 4.82 -6.07
C ALA A 49 5.27 3.55 -6.00
N GLN A 50 5.40 2.85 -7.13
CA GLN A 50 6.18 1.61 -7.18
C GLN A 50 7.64 1.83 -6.84
N GLU A 51 8.24 2.86 -7.41
CA GLU A 51 9.65 3.17 -7.19
C GLU A 51 9.92 3.62 -5.76
N GLU A 52 9.11 4.55 -5.28
CA GLU A 52 9.28 5.07 -3.91
C GLU A 52 9.06 3.99 -2.87
N LEU A 53 8.01 3.18 -3.03
CA LEU A 53 7.74 2.13 -2.07
C LEU A 53 8.82 1.06 -2.06
N ALA A 54 9.29 0.65 -3.25
CA ALA A 54 10.36 -0.34 -3.33
C ALA A 54 11.62 0.18 -2.65
N GLN A 55 11.97 1.43 -2.90
CA GLN A 55 13.17 2.05 -2.35
C GLN A 55 13.07 2.23 -0.83
N LEU A 56 11.95 2.78 -0.37
CA LEU A 56 11.76 3.07 1.06
C LEU A 56 11.66 1.80 1.90
N LEU A 57 11.06 0.76 1.35
CA LEU A 57 10.83 -0.48 2.09
C LEU A 57 11.93 -1.52 1.90
N GLY A 58 12.86 -1.26 0.98
CA GLY A 58 13.90 -2.22 0.69
C GLY A 58 13.38 -3.50 0.06
N ALA A 59 12.25 -3.42 -0.66
CA ALA A 59 11.62 -4.56 -1.30
C ALA A 59 11.71 -4.42 -2.82
N SER A 60 11.59 -5.55 -3.53
CA SER A 60 11.58 -5.51 -4.98
C SER A 60 10.28 -4.89 -5.49
N ARG A 61 10.31 -4.36 -6.72
CA ARG A 61 9.10 -3.84 -7.35
C ARG A 61 8.04 -4.92 -7.52
N GLN A 62 8.48 -6.15 -7.78
CA GLN A 62 7.57 -7.28 -7.91
C GLN A 62 6.83 -7.54 -6.60
N ARG A 63 7.55 -7.50 -5.49
CA ARG A 63 6.95 -7.70 -4.16
C ARG A 63 5.98 -6.58 -3.83
N VAL A 64 6.37 -5.34 -4.11
CA VAL A 64 5.49 -4.19 -3.91
C VAL A 64 4.21 -4.35 -4.74
N ASN A 65 4.34 -4.74 -6.01
CA ASN A 65 3.18 -4.94 -6.87
C ASN A 65 2.25 -6.03 -6.35
N GLN A 66 2.79 -7.12 -5.81
CA GLN A 66 1.97 -8.18 -5.24
C GLN A 66 1.13 -7.66 -4.09
N GLU A 67 1.72 -6.85 -3.22
CA GLU A 67 1.00 -6.27 -2.09
C GLU A 67 -0.03 -5.24 -2.55
N LEU A 68 0.31 -4.42 -3.55
CA LEU A 68 -0.64 -3.46 -4.10
C LEU A 68 -1.85 -4.15 -4.70
N LYS A 69 -1.64 -5.25 -5.43
CA LYS A 69 -2.75 -6.01 -5.99
C LYS A 69 -3.62 -6.65 -4.91
N ALA A 70 -3.01 -7.07 -3.82
CA ALA A 70 -3.77 -7.60 -2.69
C ALA A 70 -4.66 -6.51 -2.09
N MET A 71 -4.14 -5.30 -1.94
CA MET A 71 -4.93 -4.18 -1.44
C MET A 71 -6.05 -3.79 -2.41
N GLU A 72 -5.81 -3.92 -3.71
CA GLU A 72 -6.85 -3.67 -4.70
C GLU A 72 -7.99 -4.68 -4.57
N ARG A 73 -7.66 -5.95 -4.35
CA ARG A 73 -8.68 -6.97 -4.14
C ARG A 73 -9.50 -6.73 -2.87
N GLU A 74 -8.94 -6.02 -1.91
CA GLU A 74 -9.64 -5.65 -0.67
C GLU A 74 -10.36 -4.31 -0.79
N ASP A 75 -10.38 -3.74 -1.99
CA ASP A 75 -11.04 -2.46 -2.29
C ASP A 75 -10.46 -1.26 -1.55
N ALA A 76 -9.26 -1.38 -1.03
CA ALA A 76 -8.58 -0.25 -0.39
C ALA A 76 -8.06 0.74 -1.44
N ILE A 77 -7.59 0.21 -2.57
CA ILE A 77 -7.04 1.02 -3.66
C ILE A 77 -7.58 0.51 -5.00
N ARG A 78 -7.37 1.33 -6.03
CA ARG A 78 -7.65 0.93 -7.42
C ARG A 78 -6.41 1.23 -8.26
N ILE A 79 -5.96 0.26 -9.03
CA ILE A 79 -4.85 0.43 -9.93
C ILE A 79 -5.39 0.73 -11.33
N GLU A 80 -4.95 1.85 -11.89
CA GLU A 80 -5.37 2.30 -13.21
C GLU A 80 -4.14 2.40 -14.12
N PRO A 81 -4.32 2.49 -15.44
CA PRO A 81 -3.16 2.75 -16.30
C PRO A 81 -2.47 4.05 -15.88
N GLY A 82 -1.22 3.90 -15.45
CA GLY A 82 -0.42 5.03 -15.03
C GLY A 82 -0.80 5.66 -13.70
N GLY A 83 -1.75 5.09 -12.96
CA GLY A 83 -2.18 5.70 -11.72
C GLY A 83 -2.58 4.70 -10.63
N LEU A 84 -2.51 5.16 -9.41
CA LEU A 84 -2.95 4.43 -8.23
C LEU A 84 -3.88 5.35 -7.44
N VAL A 85 -5.09 4.85 -7.15
CA VAL A 85 -6.11 5.65 -6.49
C VAL A 85 -6.41 5.04 -5.13
N ILE A 86 -6.37 5.85 -4.09
CA ILE A 86 -6.79 5.44 -2.75
C ILE A 86 -8.31 5.58 -2.70
N ARG A 87 -9.00 4.45 -2.65
CA ARG A 87 -10.47 4.42 -2.62
C ARG A 87 -11.03 4.53 -1.21
N ASP A 88 -10.38 3.83 -0.29
CA ASP A 88 -10.88 3.73 1.09
C ASP A 88 -9.69 3.89 2.04
N ARG A 89 -9.53 5.11 2.52
CA ARG A 89 -8.46 5.41 3.47
C ARG A 89 -8.63 4.62 4.76
N ALA A 90 -9.88 4.40 5.18
CA ALA A 90 -10.14 3.62 6.38
C ALA A 90 -9.66 2.17 6.23
N ALA A 91 -9.79 1.60 5.03
CA ALA A 91 -9.30 0.24 4.78
C ALA A 91 -7.78 0.18 4.94
N LEU A 92 -7.07 1.19 4.45
CA LEU A 92 -5.61 1.27 4.65
C LEU A 92 -5.27 1.39 6.12
N MET A 93 -6.00 2.21 6.85
CA MET A 93 -5.77 2.38 8.28
C MET A 93 -6.01 1.08 9.03
N ARG A 94 -7.01 0.28 8.63
CA ARG A 94 -7.25 -1.03 9.22
C ARG A 94 -6.07 -1.98 9.00
N ILE A 95 -5.46 -1.93 7.83
CA ILE A 95 -4.27 -2.74 7.54
C ILE A 95 -3.13 -2.34 8.48
N ILE A 96 -2.93 -1.05 8.66
CA ILE A 96 -1.89 -0.53 9.55
C ILE A 96 -2.15 -0.97 10.99
N GLU A 97 -3.39 -0.84 11.45
CA GLU A 97 -3.76 -1.17 12.82
C GLU A 97 -3.73 -2.67 13.09
N ALA A 98 -4.11 -3.48 12.11
CA ALA A 98 -4.14 -4.92 12.28
C ALA A 98 -2.75 -5.50 12.57
N ASP A 99 -1.69 -4.82 12.12
CA ASP A 99 -0.33 -5.27 12.31
C ASP A 99 0.28 -4.79 13.65
N ASN A 100 -0.44 -3.93 14.34
CA ASN A 100 -0.02 -3.48 15.65
C ASN A 100 -0.63 -4.38 16.73
#